data_ff9ca96ca49ec24aa22f1e6bb9b40878
#
_entry.id   ff9ca96ca49ec24aa22f1e6bb9b40878
#
_cell.length_a   1.000
_cell.length_b   1.000
_cell.length_c   1.000
_cell.angle_alpha   90.00
_cell.angle_beta   90.00
_cell.angle_gamma   90.00
#
_symmetry.space_group_name_H-M   'P 1'
#
loop_
_entity.id
_entity.type
_entity.pdbx_description
1 polymer ?
#
loop_
_entity_poly.entity_id
_entity_poly.type
_entity_poly.pdbx_seq_one_letter_code
_entity_poly.pdbx_strand_id
1 'polypeptide(L)'
;MIACKKMRKYCLFPIVLILTLIPCVLPAQGISPETNSLSSQLDTLIKYQLPAGSNVSVSAYDLTANKVLYDYQADKLSRPASTMKLLTTITALARPEADEPFRTEVWYKGVIERDTLKGDIYVVGGFDPEFDDEALDSLVGSVARLPFSVVQGRIYGDVSMKDSLYWGSGWLWDDTPHSFQPYLSPLMLDKGVVTVTAFPGAQGDAARLECTPASSYYTLANTTKTRTPSCLLYTS
;
A
#
# COMPACT_ATOMS: atom_id res chain seq x y z
N MET A 1 -9.05 1.66 -7.60
CA MET A 1 -8.17 2.08 -8.73
C MET A 1 -7.80 0.84 -9.52
N ILE A 2 -8.42 0.61 -10.67
CA ILE A 2 -8.18 -0.60 -11.49
C ILE A 2 -7.10 -0.25 -12.51
N ALA A 3 -5.91 -0.80 -12.37
CA ALA A 3 -4.83 -0.64 -13.32
C ALA A 3 -5.01 -1.62 -14.49
N CYS A 4 -5.41 -1.13 -15.66
CA CYS A 4 -5.48 -1.90 -16.90
C CYS A 4 -4.12 -1.90 -17.59
N LYS A 5 -3.40 -3.04 -17.58
CA LYS A 5 -2.10 -3.21 -18.23
C LYS A 5 -2.30 -3.49 -19.72
N LYS A 6 -2.01 -2.50 -20.55
CA LYS A 6 -2.11 -2.60 -22.01
C LYS A 6 -0.86 -3.28 -22.58
N MET A 7 -0.99 -4.51 -23.08
CA MET A 7 0.07 -5.17 -23.86
C MET A 7 0.18 -4.53 -25.24
N ARG A 8 1.32 -3.93 -25.53
CA ARG A 8 1.67 -3.48 -26.89
C ARG A 8 2.33 -4.62 -27.67
N LYS A 9 1.70 -5.05 -28.75
CA LYS A 9 2.33 -5.90 -29.76
C LYS A 9 3.23 -5.02 -30.63
N TYR A 10 4.52 -5.31 -30.61
CA TYR A 10 5.46 -4.70 -31.56
C TYR A 10 5.44 -5.45 -32.87
N CYS A 11 5.06 -4.75 -33.95
CA CYS A 11 5.27 -5.22 -35.33
C CYS A 11 6.70 -4.87 -35.73
N LEU A 12 7.54 -5.87 -35.90
CA LEU A 12 8.89 -5.73 -36.47
C LEU A 12 8.77 -5.62 -37.99
N PHE A 13 9.05 -4.43 -38.55
CA PHE A 13 9.35 -4.26 -39.98
C PHE A 13 10.87 -4.17 -40.14
N PRO A 14 11.50 -4.95 -41.00
CA PRO A 14 12.92 -4.79 -41.30
C PRO A 14 13.10 -3.63 -42.29
N ILE A 15 13.71 -2.55 -41.83
CA ILE A 15 14.21 -1.48 -42.70
C ILE A 15 15.64 -1.85 -43.09
N VAL A 16 15.83 -2.21 -44.33
CA VAL A 16 17.15 -2.35 -44.96
C VAL A 16 17.65 -0.95 -45.28
N LEU A 17 18.65 -0.48 -44.51
CA LEU A 17 19.28 0.82 -44.74
C LEU A 17 20.60 0.60 -45.52
N ILE A 18 20.65 1.07 -46.76
CA ILE A 18 21.86 1.13 -47.59
C ILE A 18 22.72 2.28 -47.06
N LEU A 19 23.87 1.93 -46.45
CA LEU A 19 24.86 2.90 -45.96
C LEU A 19 25.78 3.32 -47.13
N THR A 20 25.59 4.52 -47.64
CA THR A 20 26.63 5.18 -48.48
C THR A 20 27.65 5.85 -47.55
N LEU A 21 28.88 5.35 -47.57
CA LEU A 21 30.04 5.90 -46.84
C LEU A 21 30.42 7.26 -47.45
N ILE A 22 30.12 8.34 -46.77
CA ILE A 22 30.75 9.64 -46.96
C ILE A 22 31.63 9.89 -45.71
N PRO A 23 32.95 10.05 -45.82
CA PRO A 23 33.76 10.42 -44.66
C PRO A 23 33.56 11.89 -44.40
N CYS A 24 32.63 12.22 -43.49
CA CYS A 24 32.52 13.54 -42.92
C CYS A 24 33.50 13.62 -41.75
N VAL A 25 34.69 14.21 -41.99
CA VAL A 25 35.61 14.57 -40.92
C VAL A 25 35.05 15.78 -40.19
N LEU A 26 34.23 15.51 -39.18
CA LEU A 26 33.85 16.52 -38.20
C LEU A 26 35.03 16.70 -37.21
N PRO A 27 35.44 17.93 -36.91
CA PRO A 27 36.41 18.14 -35.85
C PRO A 27 35.82 17.63 -34.54
N ALA A 28 36.51 16.72 -33.89
CA ALA A 28 36.17 16.29 -32.52
C ALA A 28 36.33 17.53 -31.64
N GLN A 29 35.22 18.22 -31.37
CA GLN A 29 35.20 19.17 -30.27
C GLN A 29 35.34 18.32 -29.01
N GLY A 30 36.48 18.48 -28.36
CA GLY A 30 36.77 17.82 -27.09
C GLY A 30 35.67 18.13 -26.10
N ILE A 31 34.88 17.12 -25.80
CA ILE A 31 33.93 17.15 -24.67
C ILE A 31 34.81 17.22 -23.43
N SER A 32 34.86 18.39 -22.81
CA SER A 32 35.60 18.56 -21.56
C SER A 32 35.07 17.58 -20.51
N PRO A 33 35.91 16.94 -19.71
CA PRO A 33 35.46 15.91 -18.73
C PRO A 33 34.59 16.46 -17.59
N GLU A 34 34.33 17.76 -17.53
CA GLU A 34 33.54 18.40 -16.47
C GLU A 34 32.01 18.29 -16.63
N THR A 35 31.51 17.94 -17.82
CA THR A 35 30.07 17.90 -18.09
C THR A 35 29.37 16.63 -17.60
N ASN A 36 30.10 15.65 -17.08
CA ASN A 36 29.53 14.36 -16.62
C ASN A 36 29.58 14.14 -15.11
N SER A 37 29.79 15.17 -14.31
CA SER A 37 29.69 15.02 -12.86
C SER A 37 28.22 14.79 -12.45
N LEU A 38 28.00 14.03 -11.38
CA LEU A 38 26.67 13.85 -10.80
C LEU A 38 25.97 15.19 -10.57
N SER A 39 26.69 16.16 -10.03
CA SER A 39 26.16 17.50 -9.77
C SER A 39 25.66 18.19 -11.03
N SER A 40 26.46 18.18 -12.11
CA SER A 40 26.08 18.78 -13.40
C SER A 40 24.83 18.11 -14.03
N GLN A 41 24.72 16.79 -13.90
CA GLN A 41 23.54 16.06 -14.38
C GLN A 41 22.30 16.43 -13.57
N LEU A 42 22.39 16.49 -12.24
CA LEU A 42 21.28 16.86 -11.37
C LEU A 42 20.87 18.33 -11.60
N ASP A 43 21.80 19.27 -11.74
CA ASP A 43 21.50 20.65 -12.07
C ASP A 43 20.76 20.78 -13.40
N THR A 44 21.19 20.02 -14.40
CA THR A 44 20.54 20.00 -15.71
C THR A 44 19.12 19.45 -15.63
N LEU A 45 18.92 18.38 -14.88
CA LEU A 45 17.61 17.78 -14.66
C LEU A 45 16.66 18.77 -13.96
N ILE A 46 17.11 19.36 -12.85
CA ILE A 46 16.32 20.30 -12.07
C ILE A 46 15.93 21.52 -12.91
N LYS A 47 16.88 22.06 -13.68
CA LYS A 47 16.68 23.31 -14.43
C LYS A 47 15.83 23.14 -15.70
N TYR A 48 15.97 22.03 -16.41
CA TYR A 48 15.45 21.90 -17.76
C TYR A 48 14.43 20.77 -17.96
N GLN A 49 14.37 19.79 -17.05
CA GLN A 49 13.50 18.62 -17.24
C GLN A 49 12.29 18.60 -16.30
N LEU A 50 12.29 19.43 -15.27
CA LEU A 50 11.15 19.54 -14.39
C LEU A 50 10.18 20.63 -14.88
N PRO A 51 8.86 20.45 -14.64
CA PRO A 51 7.90 21.49 -14.95
C PRO A 51 8.22 22.81 -14.24
N ALA A 52 7.94 23.91 -14.90
CA ALA A 52 8.13 25.23 -14.30
C ALA A 52 7.30 25.37 -13.01
N GLY A 53 7.91 25.90 -11.96
CA GLY A 53 7.27 26.05 -10.65
C GLY A 53 7.32 24.81 -9.76
N SER A 54 7.98 23.72 -10.18
CA SER A 54 8.21 22.56 -9.33
C SER A 54 8.91 22.93 -8.03
N ASN A 55 8.40 22.40 -6.92
CA ASN A 55 9.05 22.51 -5.63
C ASN A 55 10.03 21.33 -5.46
N VAL A 56 11.32 21.60 -5.46
CA VAL A 56 12.36 20.58 -5.43
C VAL A 56 13.36 20.89 -4.33
N SER A 57 13.76 19.86 -3.62
CA SER A 57 14.96 19.84 -2.78
C SER A 57 15.66 18.49 -2.97
N VAL A 58 16.95 18.49 -3.01
CA VAL A 58 17.76 17.27 -3.19
C VAL A 58 18.93 17.30 -2.23
N SER A 59 19.13 16.21 -1.49
CA SER A 59 20.36 15.96 -0.73
C SER A 59 20.84 14.55 -1.05
N ALA A 60 22.06 14.42 -1.53
CA ALA A 60 22.70 13.14 -1.78
C ALA A 60 23.93 13.02 -0.89
N TYR A 61 23.99 11.94 -0.13
CA TYR A 61 25.03 11.69 0.86
C TYR A 61 25.71 10.34 0.63
N ASP A 62 27.03 10.33 0.61
CA ASP A 62 27.84 9.12 0.55
C ASP A 62 28.07 8.58 1.96
N LEU A 63 27.41 7.48 2.28
CA LEU A 63 27.52 6.83 3.59
C LEU A 63 28.90 6.20 3.82
N THR A 64 29.58 5.79 2.77
CA THR A 64 30.92 5.19 2.86
C THR A 64 32.00 6.25 3.09
N ALA A 65 31.94 7.31 2.31
CA ALA A 65 32.89 8.42 2.41
C ALA A 65 32.50 9.45 3.49
N ASN A 66 31.32 9.29 4.09
CA ASN A 66 30.73 10.16 5.11
C ASN A 66 30.73 11.64 4.67
N LYS A 67 30.25 11.91 3.47
CA LYS A 67 30.22 13.26 2.91
C LYS A 67 29.00 13.52 2.03
N VAL A 68 28.60 14.79 1.97
CA VAL A 68 27.60 15.27 1.01
C VAL A 68 28.20 15.22 -0.40
N LEU A 69 27.48 14.60 -1.33
CA LEU A 69 27.81 14.58 -2.76
C LEU A 69 27.12 15.72 -3.52
N TYR A 70 25.91 16.06 -3.11
CA TYR A 70 25.11 17.09 -3.76
C TYR A 70 24.03 17.61 -2.82
N ASP A 71 23.87 18.92 -2.77
CA ASP A 71 22.79 19.60 -2.07
C ASP A 71 22.17 20.67 -2.96
N TYR A 72 20.85 20.62 -3.08
CA TYR A 72 20.04 21.63 -3.74
C TYR A 72 18.83 21.95 -2.87
N GLN A 73 18.77 23.16 -2.31
CA GLN A 73 17.70 23.58 -1.40
C GLN A 73 17.39 22.53 -0.30
N ALA A 74 18.42 21.86 0.23
CA ALA A 74 18.25 20.75 1.17
C ALA A 74 17.53 21.14 2.46
N ASP A 75 17.66 22.38 2.91
CA ASP A 75 16.99 22.93 4.10
C ASP A 75 15.55 23.39 3.85
N LYS A 76 15.06 23.27 2.62
CA LYS A 76 13.70 23.70 2.29
C LYS A 76 12.67 22.73 2.84
N LEU A 77 11.70 23.27 3.59
CA LEU A 77 10.60 22.49 4.09
C LEU A 77 9.74 21.95 2.95
N SER A 78 9.52 20.67 2.94
CA SER A 78 8.70 19.95 1.96
C SER A 78 7.72 19.01 2.66
N ARG A 79 6.61 18.68 2.00
CA ARG A 79 5.70 17.66 2.50
C ARG A 79 6.34 16.29 2.34
N PRO A 80 6.58 15.55 3.43
CA PRO A 80 7.30 14.28 3.35
C PRO A 80 6.49 13.16 2.70
N ALA A 81 5.16 13.25 2.70
CA ALA A 81 4.28 12.18 2.27
C ALA A 81 4.74 10.82 2.84
N SER A 82 4.73 9.72 2.02
CA SER A 82 5.14 8.38 2.47
C SER A 82 6.61 8.26 2.91
N THR A 83 7.45 9.28 2.68
CA THR A 83 8.83 9.27 3.22
C THR A 83 8.86 9.38 4.74
N MET A 84 7.77 9.85 5.37
CA MET A 84 7.60 9.78 6.84
C MET A 84 7.69 8.35 7.38
N LYS A 85 7.37 7.33 6.58
CA LYS A 85 7.50 5.92 6.99
C LYS A 85 8.93 5.55 7.36
N LEU A 86 9.94 6.23 6.77
CA LEU A 86 11.35 6.03 7.14
C LEU A 86 11.59 6.38 8.61
N LEU A 87 11.07 7.51 9.09
CA LEU A 87 11.22 7.89 10.50
C LEU A 87 10.51 6.90 11.43
N THR A 88 9.30 6.48 11.07
CA THR A 88 8.55 5.47 11.82
C THR A 88 9.33 4.16 11.89
N THR A 89 9.86 3.69 10.75
CA THR A 89 10.64 2.43 10.68
C THR A 89 11.93 2.53 11.47
N ILE A 90 12.69 3.62 11.32
CA ILE A 90 13.94 3.83 12.07
C ILE A 90 13.65 3.87 13.57
N THR A 91 12.58 4.55 13.98
CA THR A 91 12.18 4.62 15.39
C THR A 91 11.79 3.24 15.93
N ALA A 92 11.03 2.46 15.16
CA ALA A 92 10.67 1.09 15.53
C ALA A 92 11.91 0.20 15.71
N LEU A 93 12.83 0.22 14.75
CA LEU A 93 14.07 -0.56 14.80
C LEU A 93 15.02 -0.14 15.92
N ALA A 94 14.95 1.11 16.37
CA ALA A 94 15.75 1.61 17.49
C ALA A 94 15.18 1.26 18.87
N ARG A 95 13.98 0.66 18.92
CA ARG A 95 13.34 0.24 20.18
C ARG A 95 13.81 -1.16 20.58
N PRO A 96 13.93 -1.44 21.89
CA PRO A 96 14.24 -2.79 22.39
C PRO A 96 13.20 -3.83 21.96
N GLU A 97 11.96 -3.40 21.77
CA GLU A 97 10.81 -4.26 21.38
C GLU A 97 10.70 -4.47 19.87
N ALA A 98 11.73 -4.11 19.08
CA ALA A 98 11.69 -4.20 17.60
C ALA A 98 11.42 -5.61 17.07
N ASP A 99 11.80 -6.64 17.84
CA ASP A 99 11.61 -8.05 17.47
C ASP A 99 10.30 -8.65 18.04
N GLU A 100 9.51 -7.88 18.79
CA GLU A 100 8.24 -8.38 19.29
C GLU A 100 7.19 -8.46 18.16
N PRO A 101 6.57 -9.63 17.95
CA PRO A 101 5.56 -9.79 16.94
C PRO A 101 4.25 -9.13 17.33
N PHE A 102 3.53 -8.61 16.35
CA PHE A 102 2.11 -8.32 16.51
C PHE A 102 1.33 -9.63 16.74
N ARG A 103 0.29 -9.59 17.56
CA ARG A 103 -0.47 -10.80 17.92
C ARG A 103 -1.96 -10.54 17.97
N THR A 104 -2.73 -11.39 17.32
CA THR A 104 -4.15 -11.55 17.59
C THR A 104 -4.33 -12.82 18.40
N GLU A 105 -4.93 -12.70 19.57
CA GLU A 105 -5.02 -13.79 20.53
C GLU A 105 -6.46 -14.16 20.86
N VAL A 106 -6.69 -15.42 21.27
CA VAL A 106 -7.97 -15.86 21.80
C VAL A 106 -7.79 -16.30 23.24
N TRP A 107 -8.58 -15.69 24.09
CA TRP A 107 -8.67 -16.01 25.51
C TRP A 107 -10.07 -16.50 25.85
N TYR A 108 -10.21 -17.33 26.87
CA TYR A 108 -11.49 -17.67 27.42
C TYR A 108 -11.51 -17.45 28.94
N LYS A 109 -12.71 -17.16 29.47
CA LYS A 109 -12.96 -16.98 30.90
C LYS A 109 -14.20 -17.77 31.28
N GLY A 110 -14.04 -18.74 32.16
CA GLY A 110 -15.13 -19.60 32.61
C GLY A 110 -14.67 -20.95 33.10
N VAL A 111 -15.60 -21.89 33.22
CA VAL A 111 -15.35 -23.25 33.66
C VAL A 111 -15.66 -24.21 32.52
N ILE A 112 -14.77 -25.14 32.29
CA ILE A 112 -15.02 -26.22 31.32
C ILE A 112 -15.62 -27.41 32.04
N GLU A 113 -16.86 -27.74 31.69
CA GLU A 113 -17.56 -28.92 32.20
C GLU A 113 -17.77 -29.88 31.04
N ARG A 114 -17.12 -31.03 31.08
CA ARG A 114 -17.07 -32.03 29.99
C ARG A 114 -16.48 -31.38 28.72
N ASP A 115 -17.34 -31.16 27.70
CA ASP A 115 -16.99 -30.56 26.43
C ASP A 115 -17.54 -29.13 26.24
N THR A 116 -18.07 -28.54 27.32
CA THR A 116 -18.73 -27.23 27.28
C THR A 116 -18.00 -26.23 28.12
N LEU A 117 -17.62 -25.09 27.51
CA LEU A 117 -17.17 -23.89 28.19
C LEU A 117 -18.41 -23.13 28.70
N LYS A 118 -18.61 -23.07 30.02
CA LYS A 118 -19.53 -22.15 30.67
C LYS A 118 -18.83 -20.84 30.94
N GLY A 119 -18.87 -19.94 29.95
CA GLY A 119 -18.11 -18.71 30.00
C GLY A 119 -17.90 -18.10 28.63
N ASP A 120 -17.14 -17.05 28.57
CA ASP A 120 -16.96 -16.18 27.41
C ASP A 120 -15.63 -16.42 26.71
N ILE A 121 -15.60 -16.13 25.41
CA ILE A 121 -14.41 -16.07 24.57
C ILE A 121 -14.09 -14.60 24.24
N TYR A 122 -12.81 -14.26 24.24
CA TYR A 122 -12.30 -12.94 23.91
C TYR A 122 -11.30 -13.06 22.76
N VAL A 123 -11.59 -12.41 21.65
CA VAL A 123 -10.62 -12.25 20.55
C VAL A 123 -9.93 -10.91 20.76
N VAL A 124 -8.68 -10.94 21.17
CA VAL A 124 -7.89 -9.77 21.57
C VAL A 124 -7.03 -9.32 20.41
N GLY A 125 -7.28 -8.13 19.91
CA GLY A 125 -6.51 -7.54 18.81
C GLY A 125 -5.24 -6.83 19.30
N GLY A 126 -4.14 -7.05 18.60
CA GLY A 126 -2.84 -6.46 18.88
C GLY A 126 -2.25 -5.66 17.72
N PHE A 127 -3.09 -5.05 16.87
CA PHE A 127 -2.66 -4.30 15.69
C PHE A 127 -1.85 -5.12 14.67
N ASP A 128 -2.13 -6.42 14.55
CA ASP A 128 -1.50 -7.27 13.56
C ASP A 128 -1.94 -6.85 12.13
N PRO A 129 -1.05 -6.26 11.32
CA PRO A 129 -1.39 -5.78 9.99
C PRO A 129 -1.46 -6.91 8.95
N GLU A 130 -0.99 -8.11 9.29
CA GLU A 130 -0.97 -9.29 8.44
C GLU A 130 -2.05 -10.33 8.84
N PHE A 131 -2.97 -9.94 9.75
CA PHE A 131 -4.09 -10.80 10.15
C PHE A 131 -5.13 -10.84 9.02
N ASP A 132 -5.03 -11.87 8.20
CA ASP A 132 -5.87 -12.16 7.04
C ASP A 132 -6.76 -13.38 7.24
N ASP A 133 -7.50 -13.81 6.21
CA ASP A 133 -8.37 -14.98 6.25
C ASP A 133 -7.61 -16.28 6.61
N GLU A 134 -6.37 -16.46 6.13
CA GLU A 134 -5.56 -17.64 6.44
C GLU A 134 -5.14 -17.65 7.91
N ALA A 135 -4.74 -16.51 8.43
CA ALA A 135 -4.40 -16.33 9.85
C ALA A 135 -5.64 -16.54 10.74
N LEU A 136 -6.80 -16.05 10.31
CA LEU A 136 -8.07 -16.28 11.02
C LEU A 136 -8.42 -17.78 11.04
N ASP A 137 -8.35 -18.47 9.92
CA ASP A 137 -8.60 -19.90 9.84
C ASP A 137 -7.65 -20.71 10.74
N SER A 138 -6.38 -20.34 10.78
CA SER A 138 -5.37 -20.92 11.66
C SER A 138 -5.73 -20.71 13.14
N LEU A 139 -6.17 -19.49 13.48
CA LEU A 139 -6.59 -19.14 14.84
C LEU A 139 -7.83 -19.95 15.25
N VAL A 140 -8.86 -20.01 14.39
CA VAL A 140 -10.08 -20.82 14.59
C VAL A 140 -9.73 -22.30 14.72
N GLY A 141 -8.84 -22.84 13.87
CA GLY A 141 -8.33 -24.20 13.98
C GLY A 141 -7.62 -24.47 15.30
N SER A 142 -6.97 -23.46 15.88
CA SER A 142 -6.33 -23.57 17.19
C SER A 142 -7.37 -23.61 18.32
N VAL A 143 -8.41 -22.79 18.23
CA VAL A 143 -9.54 -22.81 19.18
C VAL A 143 -10.29 -24.13 19.13
N ALA A 144 -10.48 -24.72 17.93
CA ALA A 144 -11.14 -26.02 17.75
C ALA A 144 -10.38 -27.20 18.39
N ARG A 145 -9.11 -27.03 18.76
CA ARG A 145 -8.31 -28.03 19.48
C ARG A 145 -8.43 -27.92 21.01
N LEU A 146 -9.14 -26.92 21.51
CA LEU A 146 -9.38 -26.74 22.94
C LEU A 146 -10.32 -27.85 23.47
N PRO A 147 -10.28 -28.15 24.79
CA PRO A 147 -11.03 -29.26 25.36
C PRO A 147 -12.53 -28.95 25.56
N PHE A 148 -13.14 -28.24 24.62
CA PHE A 148 -14.58 -28.00 24.58
C PHE A 148 -15.05 -27.80 23.13
N SER A 149 -16.24 -28.26 22.81
CA SER A 149 -16.87 -28.09 21.50
C SER A 149 -18.08 -27.15 21.54
N VAL A 150 -18.56 -26.83 22.74
CA VAL A 150 -19.71 -25.95 22.98
C VAL A 150 -19.30 -24.78 23.86
N VAL A 151 -19.78 -23.59 23.52
CA VAL A 151 -19.63 -22.39 24.31
C VAL A 151 -21.00 -21.91 24.79
N GLN A 152 -21.19 -21.91 26.10
CA GLN A 152 -22.36 -21.32 26.77
C GLN A 152 -21.98 -19.95 27.29
N GLY A 153 -21.89 -18.95 26.41
CA GLY A 153 -21.47 -17.61 26.70
C GLY A 153 -21.44 -16.76 25.45
N ARG A 154 -20.62 -15.73 25.46
CA ARG A 154 -20.49 -14.74 24.38
C ARG A 154 -19.08 -14.75 23.79
N ILE A 155 -18.97 -14.26 22.56
CA ILE A 155 -17.69 -13.96 21.94
C ILE A 155 -17.57 -12.43 21.92
N TYR A 156 -16.46 -11.91 22.46
CA TYR A 156 -16.15 -10.51 22.50
C TYR A 156 -14.94 -10.22 21.63
N GLY A 157 -15.01 -9.17 20.79
CA GLY A 157 -13.85 -8.57 20.17
C GLY A 157 -13.24 -7.53 21.13
N ASP A 158 -12.04 -7.76 21.57
CA ASP A 158 -11.33 -6.86 22.48
C ASP A 158 -10.41 -5.93 21.69
N VAL A 159 -10.72 -4.65 21.73
CA VAL A 159 -9.96 -3.55 21.10
C VAL A 159 -9.40 -2.57 22.14
N SER A 160 -9.30 -2.99 23.40
CA SER A 160 -8.90 -2.14 24.53
C SER A 160 -7.48 -1.62 24.46
N MET A 161 -6.64 -2.19 23.57
CA MET A 161 -5.26 -1.73 23.33
C MET A 161 -5.21 -0.30 22.80
N LYS A 162 -6.32 0.20 22.26
CA LYS A 162 -6.45 1.55 21.72
C LYS A 162 -7.71 2.25 22.26
N ASP A 163 -7.64 3.58 22.32
CA ASP A 163 -8.82 4.42 22.54
C ASP A 163 -9.85 4.30 21.40
N SER A 164 -11.02 4.90 21.57
CA SER A 164 -12.10 4.89 20.58
C SER A 164 -11.88 5.83 19.40
N LEU A 165 -10.70 6.42 19.24
CA LEU A 165 -10.38 7.28 18.10
C LEU A 165 -9.85 6.45 16.93
N TYR A 166 -10.74 6.05 16.06
CA TYR A 166 -10.40 5.23 14.87
C TYR A 166 -9.80 6.04 13.71
N TRP A 167 -9.69 7.35 13.87
CA TRP A 167 -9.29 8.30 12.83
C TRP A 167 -8.13 9.15 13.30
N GLY A 168 -7.10 9.29 12.47
CA GLY A 168 -5.94 10.12 12.79
C GLY A 168 -6.25 11.62 12.68
N SER A 169 -5.72 12.41 13.60
CA SER A 169 -5.81 13.86 13.50
C SER A 169 -5.11 14.36 12.23
N GLY A 170 -5.79 15.23 11.48
CA GLY A 170 -5.26 15.76 10.22
C GLY A 170 -5.44 14.86 9.00
N TRP A 171 -6.08 13.70 9.14
CA TRP A 171 -6.46 12.88 8.00
C TRP A 171 -7.56 13.57 7.20
N LEU A 172 -7.48 13.46 5.87
CA LEU A 172 -8.43 14.12 4.99
C LEU A 172 -9.64 13.20 4.73
N TRP A 173 -10.79 13.82 4.62
CA TRP A 173 -12.06 13.12 4.36
C TRP A 173 -12.05 12.39 3.00
N ASP A 174 -11.45 12.98 1.98
CA ASP A 174 -11.39 12.47 0.61
C ASP A 174 -10.41 11.30 0.43
N ASP A 175 -9.56 11.03 1.43
CA ASP A 175 -8.71 9.85 1.46
C ASP A 175 -9.44 8.58 1.98
N THR A 176 -10.64 8.72 2.53
CA THR A 176 -11.42 7.63 3.16
C THR A 176 -11.59 6.38 2.29
N PRO A 177 -11.88 6.46 0.97
CA PRO A 177 -12.08 5.25 0.17
C PRO A 177 -10.78 4.55 -0.22
N HIS A 178 -9.64 5.09 0.16
CA HIS A 178 -8.35 4.51 -0.21
C HIS A 178 -7.86 3.50 0.83
N SER A 179 -7.33 2.37 0.35
CA SER A 179 -6.80 1.28 1.19
C SER A 179 -5.61 1.69 2.09
N PHE A 180 -4.97 2.83 1.79
CA PHE A 180 -3.88 3.35 2.63
C PHE A 180 -4.37 4.13 3.85
N GLN A 181 -5.70 4.35 4.00
CA GLN A 181 -6.30 5.07 5.13
C GLN A 181 -7.44 4.26 5.76
N PRO A 182 -7.16 3.06 6.29
CA PRO A 182 -8.17 2.28 7.00
C PRO A 182 -8.51 2.93 8.34
N TYR A 183 -9.68 2.63 8.88
CA TYR A 183 -9.98 2.93 10.28
C TYR A 183 -9.05 2.12 11.19
N LEU A 184 -8.45 2.80 12.17
CA LEU A 184 -7.50 2.16 13.08
C LEU A 184 -8.23 1.38 14.18
N SER A 185 -8.06 0.08 14.19
CA SER A 185 -8.53 -0.80 15.25
C SER A 185 -7.48 -1.82 15.60
N PRO A 186 -7.27 -2.17 16.88
CA PRO A 186 -6.37 -3.26 17.26
C PRO A 186 -6.78 -4.61 16.69
N LEU A 187 -8.08 -4.83 16.46
CA LEU A 187 -8.63 -6.04 15.85
C LEU A 187 -9.14 -5.69 14.45
N MET A 188 -8.39 -6.08 13.44
CA MET A 188 -8.72 -5.88 12.04
C MET A 188 -8.43 -7.16 11.26
N LEU A 189 -9.30 -7.49 10.31
CA LEU A 189 -9.09 -8.52 9.30
C LEU A 189 -8.80 -7.83 7.97
N ASP A 190 -7.85 -8.34 7.17
CA ASP A 190 -7.48 -7.81 5.86
C ASP A 190 -7.24 -6.29 5.87
N LYS A 191 -6.56 -5.80 6.90
CA LYS A 191 -6.27 -4.35 7.08
C LYS A 191 -7.52 -3.46 7.14
N GLY A 192 -8.69 -4.04 7.45
CA GLY A 192 -9.97 -3.34 7.45
C GLY A 192 -10.44 -2.89 6.06
N VAL A 193 -9.99 -3.56 5.00
CA VAL A 193 -10.28 -3.21 3.61
C VAL A 193 -11.21 -4.24 2.98
N VAL A 194 -12.21 -3.76 2.24
CA VAL A 194 -13.05 -4.60 1.39
C VAL A 194 -12.67 -4.34 -0.06
N THR A 195 -12.28 -5.39 -0.78
CA THR A 195 -11.98 -5.31 -2.20
C THR A 195 -13.24 -5.63 -3.00
N VAL A 196 -13.67 -4.70 -3.85
CA VAL A 196 -14.79 -4.89 -4.77
C VAL A 196 -14.26 -5.06 -6.19
N THR A 197 -14.47 -6.23 -6.78
CA THR A 197 -14.11 -6.50 -8.18
C THR A 197 -15.35 -6.38 -9.05
N ALA A 198 -15.28 -5.55 -10.09
CA ALA A 198 -16.38 -5.34 -11.03
C ALA A 198 -16.09 -6.06 -12.36
N PHE A 199 -16.99 -6.92 -12.78
CA PHE A 199 -16.95 -7.63 -14.07
C PHE A 199 -18.01 -7.02 -15.00
N PRO A 200 -17.64 -6.58 -16.21
CA PRO A 200 -18.58 -6.00 -17.13
C PRO A 200 -19.64 -7.02 -17.57
N GLY A 201 -20.89 -6.57 -17.65
CA GLY A 201 -22.01 -7.30 -18.28
C GLY A 201 -22.21 -6.94 -19.73
N ALA A 202 -23.42 -7.11 -20.27
CA ALA A 202 -23.81 -6.60 -21.58
C ALA A 202 -23.83 -5.05 -21.56
N GLN A 203 -23.70 -4.45 -22.72
CA GLN A 203 -23.73 -2.98 -22.83
C GLN A 203 -25.06 -2.41 -22.32
N GLY A 204 -24.96 -1.50 -21.36
CA GLY A 204 -26.10 -0.88 -20.67
C GLY A 204 -26.48 -1.55 -19.36
N ASP A 205 -26.06 -2.79 -19.12
CA ASP A 205 -26.31 -3.50 -17.90
C ASP A 205 -25.36 -3.12 -16.77
N ALA A 206 -25.78 -3.40 -15.54
CA ALA A 206 -24.92 -3.27 -14.39
C ALA A 206 -23.76 -4.28 -14.43
N ALA A 207 -22.59 -3.91 -13.92
CA ALA A 207 -21.51 -4.84 -13.72
C ALA A 207 -21.85 -5.89 -12.65
N ARG A 208 -21.33 -7.11 -12.78
CA ARG A 208 -21.36 -8.08 -11.68
C ARG A 208 -20.26 -7.71 -10.68
N LEU A 209 -20.62 -7.59 -9.41
CA LEU A 209 -19.68 -7.23 -8.35
C LEU A 209 -19.35 -8.46 -7.49
N GLU A 210 -18.09 -8.64 -7.17
CA GLU A 210 -17.60 -9.60 -6.20
C GLU A 210 -16.85 -8.86 -5.10
N CYS A 211 -17.06 -9.27 -3.85
CA CYS A 211 -16.44 -8.65 -2.69
C CYS A 211 -15.60 -9.64 -1.92
N THR A 212 -14.42 -9.20 -1.48
CA THR A 212 -13.52 -9.96 -0.62
C THR A 212 -13.07 -9.07 0.54
N PRO A 213 -13.20 -9.51 1.81
CA PRO A 213 -13.91 -10.72 2.23
C PRO A 213 -15.43 -10.63 1.99
N ALA A 214 -16.10 -11.78 1.77
CA ALA A 214 -17.55 -11.84 1.70
C ALA A 214 -18.14 -11.71 3.12
N SER A 215 -19.04 -10.75 3.34
CA SER A 215 -19.60 -10.48 4.66
C SER A 215 -21.01 -9.93 4.59
N SER A 216 -21.81 -10.20 5.60
CA SER A 216 -23.11 -9.56 5.83
C SER A 216 -23.00 -8.20 6.54
N TYR A 217 -21.81 -7.79 6.93
CA TYR A 217 -21.56 -6.54 7.65
C TYR A 217 -21.76 -5.29 6.77
N TYR A 218 -21.59 -5.42 5.46
CA TYR A 218 -21.77 -4.33 4.50
C TYR A 218 -22.79 -4.68 3.42
N THR A 219 -23.37 -3.65 2.81
CA THR A 219 -24.31 -3.78 1.70
C THR A 219 -23.75 -3.07 0.48
N LEU A 220 -23.82 -3.72 -0.70
CA LEU A 220 -23.42 -3.13 -1.97
C LEU A 220 -24.60 -2.44 -2.65
N ALA A 221 -24.44 -1.16 -2.96
CA ALA A 221 -25.32 -0.45 -3.86
C ALA A 221 -24.67 -0.40 -5.26
N ASN A 222 -25.18 -1.19 -6.19
CA ASN A 222 -24.61 -1.27 -7.54
C ASN A 222 -25.35 -0.36 -8.52
N THR A 223 -24.77 0.77 -8.85
CA THR A 223 -25.28 1.74 -9.83
C THR A 223 -24.44 1.78 -11.11
N THR A 224 -23.52 0.82 -11.30
CA THR A 224 -22.64 0.77 -12.46
C THR A 224 -23.40 0.55 -13.77
N LYS A 225 -22.80 0.97 -14.89
CA LYS A 225 -23.29 0.65 -16.23
C LYS A 225 -22.11 0.23 -17.10
N THR A 226 -22.24 -0.92 -17.74
CA THR A 226 -21.26 -1.41 -18.71
C THR A 226 -21.32 -0.56 -19.99
N ARG A 227 -20.18 -0.05 -20.43
CA ARG A 227 -20.02 0.73 -21.65
C ARG A 227 -19.18 -0.01 -22.68
N THR A 228 -19.17 0.47 -23.91
CA THR A 228 -18.30 -0.08 -24.96
C THR A 228 -16.81 0.12 -24.63
N PRO A 229 -15.92 -0.76 -25.13
CA PRO A 229 -14.48 -0.66 -24.86
C PRO A 229 -13.81 0.65 -25.32
N SER A 230 -14.43 1.41 -26.19
CA SER A 230 -13.93 2.70 -26.70
C SER A 230 -14.23 3.88 -25.77
N CYS A 231 -15.00 3.66 -24.69
CA CYS A 231 -15.33 4.72 -23.75
C CYS A 231 -14.22 4.85 -22.70
N LEU A 232 -13.62 6.05 -22.59
CA LEU A 232 -12.70 6.37 -21.50
C LEU A 232 -13.46 6.34 -20.17
N LEU A 233 -12.95 5.58 -19.20
CA LEU A 233 -13.45 5.61 -17.84
C LEU A 233 -12.91 6.86 -17.16
N TYR A 234 -13.77 7.80 -16.83
CA TYR A 234 -13.48 8.82 -15.85
C TYR A 234 -13.88 8.27 -14.49
N THR A 235 -12.91 8.08 -13.62
CA THR A 235 -13.17 7.86 -12.18
C THR A 235 -13.24 9.23 -11.53
N SER A 236 -14.41 9.59 -11.04
CA SER A 236 -14.58 10.71 -10.11
C SER A 236 -14.30 10.27 -8.71
#